data_ce42e9a61dff152d5d6a0af72ebb8a96
#
_entry.id   ce42e9a61dff152d5d6a0af72ebb8a96
#
_cell.length_a   1.000
_cell.length_b   1.000
_cell.length_c   1.000
_cell.angle_alpha   90.00
_cell.angle_beta   90.00
_cell.angle_gamma   90.00
#
_symmetry.space_group_name_H-M   'P 1'
#
loop_
_entity.id
_entity.type
_entity.pdbx_description
1 polymer ?
#
loop_
_entity_poly.entity_id
_entity_poly.type
_entity_poly.pdbx_seq_one_letter_code
_entity_poly.pdbx_strand_id
1 'polypeptide(L)'
;LRAPEFTNFDVLAGPYTSTSSSTSFVNGHRTSTFNQTYTYTLIAQHPGTFTIGPASIKVDGENYQSNGVRIQVLPEDEQPAESNTSSSASSQRQQDQASGSTQVNNNNLFVRTIVSKTHVHEQEAFLLTYKLYFANVDVAQLTNNTKLPEFTGFLKQELNIENIQTELEHYNGRNYQTAVLYQTILYPQHAGDIKIGPANFEAIIRVQTRQQVRSIFDDFFASYTNVTKAITAPRATIHVSSLPSGKPATFSGGVGTFNLTPSISQTEGLANEAITIRLDISGSGNMKLLKTPAIDWPE
;
A
#
# COMPACT_ATOMS: atom_id res chain seq x y z
N LEU A 1 -5.04 -25.17 -10.57
CA LEU A 1 -5.82 -24.01 -10.17
C LEU A 1 -6.97 -23.82 -11.13
N ARG A 2 -8.16 -23.55 -10.62
CA ARG A 2 -9.34 -23.12 -11.39
C ARG A 2 -9.71 -21.72 -10.92
N ALA A 3 -9.67 -20.75 -11.82
CA ALA A 3 -10.11 -19.40 -11.54
C ALA A 3 -11.63 -19.37 -11.25
N PRO A 4 -12.14 -18.39 -10.50
CA PRO A 4 -13.56 -18.17 -10.33
C PRO A 4 -14.21 -17.79 -11.67
N GLU A 5 -15.51 -17.99 -11.76
CA GLU A 5 -16.29 -17.46 -12.88
C GLU A 5 -16.54 -15.97 -12.64
N PHE A 6 -16.20 -15.14 -13.62
CA PHE A 6 -16.35 -13.70 -13.57
C PHE A 6 -17.70 -13.26 -14.18
N THR A 7 -18.79 -13.84 -13.72
CA THR A 7 -20.14 -13.48 -14.19
C THR A 7 -20.40 -11.98 -13.94
N ASN A 8 -20.89 -11.25 -14.97
CA ASN A 8 -21.09 -9.80 -15.00
C ASN A 8 -19.81 -8.93 -15.06
N PHE A 9 -18.68 -9.56 -15.29
CA PHE A 9 -17.42 -8.87 -15.54
C PHE A 9 -16.80 -9.40 -16.83
N ASP A 10 -16.27 -8.49 -17.63
CA ASP A 10 -15.39 -8.85 -18.75
C ASP A 10 -13.95 -8.90 -18.29
N VAL A 11 -13.21 -9.91 -18.69
CA VAL A 11 -11.78 -10.01 -18.41
C VAL A 11 -11.03 -9.12 -19.40
N LEU A 12 -10.58 -7.96 -18.95
CA LEU A 12 -9.84 -7.01 -19.78
C LEU A 12 -8.41 -7.47 -20.02
N ALA A 13 -7.79 -8.08 -18.99
CA ALA A 13 -6.43 -8.60 -19.06
C ALA A 13 -6.19 -9.71 -18.03
N GLY A 14 -5.21 -10.58 -18.30
CA GLY A 14 -4.79 -11.68 -17.42
C GLY A 14 -5.18 -13.06 -17.93
N PRO A 15 -4.80 -14.12 -17.19
CA PRO A 15 -4.03 -14.04 -15.94
C PRO A 15 -2.57 -13.65 -16.15
N TYR A 16 -2.11 -12.64 -15.42
CA TYR A 16 -0.67 -12.41 -15.24
C TYR A 16 -0.20 -13.24 -14.05
N THR A 17 0.89 -13.97 -14.23
CA THR A 17 1.43 -14.83 -13.18
C THR A 17 2.71 -14.25 -12.65
N SER A 18 2.79 -14.06 -11.32
CA SER A 18 4.04 -13.77 -10.62
C SER A 18 4.34 -14.88 -9.63
N THR A 19 5.62 -15.20 -9.48
CA THR A 19 6.10 -16.26 -8.61
C THR A 19 7.14 -15.70 -7.66
N SER A 20 6.99 -15.95 -6.36
CA SER A 20 7.99 -15.65 -5.36
C SER A 20 8.29 -16.88 -4.53
N SER A 21 9.56 -17.09 -4.20
CA SER A 21 9.99 -18.16 -3.30
C SER A 21 10.86 -17.57 -2.19
N SER A 22 10.63 -18.02 -0.98
CA SER A 22 11.52 -17.73 0.15
C SER A 22 11.96 -19.02 0.81
N THR A 23 13.23 -19.06 1.23
CA THR A 23 13.78 -20.18 1.97
C THR A 23 14.30 -19.67 3.31
N SER A 24 13.83 -20.24 4.39
CA SER A 24 14.33 -19.97 5.74
C SER A 24 14.98 -21.20 6.34
N PHE A 25 16.03 -20.97 7.12
CA PHE A 25 16.70 -22.00 7.90
C PHE A 25 16.50 -21.66 9.39
N VAL A 26 15.82 -22.54 10.12
CA VAL A 26 15.62 -22.40 11.55
C VAL A 26 15.99 -23.71 12.22
N ASN A 27 16.93 -23.69 13.14
CA ASN A 27 17.39 -24.86 13.90
C ASN A 27 17.78 -26.07 13.03
N GLY A 28 18.48 -25.84 11.89
CA GLY A 28 18.89 -26.90 10.98
C GLY A 28 17.77 -27.41 10.04
N HIS A 29 16.56 -26.95 10.20
CA HIS A 29 15.44 -27.28 9.30
C HIS A 29 15.29 -26.21 8.22
N ARG A 30 15.24 -26.67 6.97
CA ARG A 30 14.99 -25.83 5.81
C ARG A 30 13.50 -25.81 5.52
N THR A 31 12.90 -24.62 5.58
CA THR A 31 11.52 -24.39 5.13
C THR A 31 11.56 -23.53 3.86
N SER A 32 10.95 -24.03 2.79
CA SER A 32 10.80 -23.27 1.55
C SER A 32 9.32 -22.96 1.34
N THR A 33 9.02 -21.68 1.18
CA THR A 33 7.68 -21.19 0.84
C THR A 33 7.68 -20.76 -0.60
N PHE A 34 6.69 -21.21 -1.35
CA PHE A 34 6.50 -20.87 -2.75
C PHE A 34 5.13 -20.19 -2.90
N ASN A 35 5.12 -18.94 -3.40
CA ASN A 35 3.90 -18.19 -3.64
C ASN A 35 3.74 -17.97 -5.14
N GLN A 36 2.56 -18.27 -5.66
CA GLN A 36 2.19 -17.99 -7.03
C GLN A 36 0.92 -17.12 -7.04
N THR A 37 1.02 -15.94 -7.65
CA THR A 37 -0.07 -14.97 -7.73
C THR A 37 -0.57 -14.90 -9.15
N TYR A 38 -1.89 -14.96 -9.31
CA TYR A 38 -2.58 -14.78 -10.59
C TYR A 38 -3.40 -13.50 -10.52
N THR A 39 -3.10 -12.55 -11.41
CA THR A 39 -3.77 -11.26 -11.46
C THR A 39 -4.66 -11.17 -12.69
N TYR A 40 -5.94 -10.86 -12.49
CA TYR A 40 -6.92 -10.57 -13.52
C TYR A 40 -7.37 -9.12 -13.42
N THR A 41 -7.49 -8.45 -14.55
CA THR A 41 -8.15 -7.14 -14.63
C THR A 41 -9.54 -7.34 -15.20
N LEU A 42 -10.54 -6.93 -14.44
CA LEU A 42 -11.95 -7.10 -14.79
C LEU A 42 -12.58 -5.73 -14.98
N ILE A 43 -13.54 -5.63 -15.90
CA ILE A 43 -14.43 -4.49 -16.05
C ILE A 43 -15.86 -4.94 -15.79
N ALA A 44 -16.59 -4.20 -14.95
CA ALA A 44 -18.01 -4.47 -14.73
C ALA A 44 -18.84 -3.97 -15.90
N GLN A 45 -19.81 -4.76 -16.35
CA GLN A 45 -20.67 -4.40 -17.47
C GLN A 45 -21.81 -3.45 -17.06
N HIS A 46 -22.27 -3.53 -15.81
CA HIS A 46 -23.40 -2.74 -15.31
C HIS A 46 -23.20 -2.39 -13.85
N PRO A 47 -23.80 -1.28 -13.36
CA PRO A 47 -23.88 -0.98 -11.94
C PRO A 47 -24.65 -2.06 -11.18
N GLY A 48 -24.27 -2.32 -9.92
CA GLY A 48 -24.94 -3.32 -9.10
C GLY A 48 -24.00 -3.93 -8.06
N THR A 49 -24.53 -4.87 -7.29
CA THR A 49 -23.74 -5.64 -6.34
C THR A 49 -23.54 -7.05 -6.91
N PHE A 50 -22.30 -7.41 -7.13
CA PHE A 50 -21.92 -8.68 -7.72
C PHE A 50 -21.05 -9.47 -6.75
N THR A 51 -21.05 -10.80 -6.90
CA THR A 51 -20.20 -11.69 -6.12
C THR A 51 -19.32 -12.48 -7.08
N ILE A 52 -18.01 -12.34 -6.94
CA ILE A 52 -17.05 -13.24 -7.57
C ILE A 52 -16.94 -14.47 -6.69
N GLY A 53 -17.22 -15.63 -7.27
CA GLY A 53 -17.17 -16.91 -6.57
C GLY A 53 -15.75 -17.29 -6.09
N PRO A 54 -15.61 -18.40 -5.37
CA PRO A 54 -14.32 -18.87 -4.91
C PRO A 54 -13.46 -19.41 -6.07
N ALA A 55 -12.17 -19.15 -6.00
CA ALA A 55 -11.17 -19.91 -6.78
C ALA A 55 -10.95 -21.28 -6.13
N SER A 56 -10.57 -22.29 -6.90
CA SER A 56 -10.26 -23.61 -6.36
C SER A 56 -8.90 -24.12 -6.85
N ILE A 57 -8.20 -24.82 -5.96
CA ILE A 57 -6.94 -25.49 -6.26
C ILE A 57 -6.97 -26.92 -5.73
N LYS A 58 -6.40 -27.85 -6.49
CA LYS A 58 -6.20 -29.23 -6.05
C LYS A 58 -4.73 -29.44 -5.68
N VAL A 59 -4.48 -29.83 -4.44
CA VAL A 59 -3.13 -30.11 -3.91
C VAL A 59 -3.18 -31.50 -3.27
N ASP A 60 -2.28 -32.39 -3.65
CA ASP A 60 -2.16 -33.75 -3.12
C ASP A 60 -3.48 -34.56 -3.12
N GLY A 61 -4.34 -34.31 -4.10
CA GLY A 61 -5.63 -34.97 -4.23
C GLY A 61 -6.80 -34.28 -3.53
N GLU A 62 -6.56 -33.33 -2.65
CA GLU A 62 -7.55 -32.54 -1.93
C GLU A 62 -7.88 -31.22 -2.65
N ASN A 63 -9.13 -30.79 -2.56
CA ASN A 63 -9.61 -29.55 -3.14
C ASN A 63 -9.66 -28.45 -2.07
N TYR A 64 -8.99 -27.35 -2.33
CA TYR A 64 -9.04 -26.12 -1.52
C TYR A 64 -9.77 -25.03 -2.27
N GLN A 65 -10.55 -24.22 -1.56
CA GLN A 65 -11.30 -23.10 -2.12
C GLN A 65 -10.99 -21.81 -1.37
N SER A 66 -10.90 -20.70 -2.10
CA SER A 66 -10.83 -19.37 -1.52
C SER A 66 -12.20 -18.88 -1.04
N ASN A 67 -12.23 -17.77 -0.33
CA ASN A 67 -13.47 -17.05 -0.08
C ASN A 67 -13.97 -16.38 -1.37
N GLY A 68 -15.29 -16.22 -1.51
CA GLY A 68 -15.87 -15.34 -2.52
C GLY A 68 -15.75 -13.86 -2.11
N VAL A 69 -15.76 -12.97 -3.09
CA VAL A 69 -15.64 -11.52 -2.88
C VAL A 69 -16.88 -10.81 -3.41
N ARG A 70 -17.52 -9.98 -2.58
CA ARG A 70 -18.63 -9.12 -2.99
C ARG A 70 -18.10 -7.77 -3.44
N ILE A 71 -18.53 -7.31 -4.62
CA ILE A 71 -18.14 -6.04 -5.23
C ILE A 71 -19.40 -5.23 -5.49
N GLN A 72 -19.41 -3.98 -5.05
CA GLN A 72 -20.44 -3.00 -5.39
C GLN A 72 -19.91 -2.10 -6.50
N VAL A 73 -20.58 -2.11 -7.65
CA VAL A 73 -20.29 -1.25 -8.80
C VAL A 73 -21.31 -0.12 -8.80
N LEU A 74 -20.84 1.11 -8.67
CA LEU A 74 -21.67 2.30 -8.67
C LEU A 74 -22.01 2.73 -10.09
N PRO A 75 -23.17 3.40 -10.33
CA PRO A 75 -23.47 4.06 -11.60
C PRO A 75 -22.41 5.10 -11.95
N GLU A 76 -22.19 5.34 -13.23
CA GLU A 76 -21.15 6.24 -13.75
C GLU A 76 -21.35 7.70 -13.30
N ASP A 77 -22.60 8.09 -12.97
CA ASP A 77 -23.01 9.44 -12.57
C ASP A 77 -23.01 9.69 -11.04
N GLU A 78 -22.78 8.67 -10.21
CA GLU A 78 -22.66 8.83 -8.77
C GLU A 78 -21.21 9.05 -8.34
N GLN A 79 -20.66 10.24 -8.64
CA GLN A 79 -19.50 10.76 -7.96
C GLN A 79 -19.87 11.11 -6.51
N PRO A 80 -19.09 10.69 -5.49
CA PRO A 80 -19.27 11.21 -4.14
C PRO A 80 -19.17 12.74 -4.19
N ALA A 81 -20.20 13.43 -3.74
CA ALA A 81 -20.26 14.88 -3.74
C ALA A 81 -19.11 15.44 -2.89
N GLU A 82 -18.07 15.94 -3.54
CA GLU A 82 -17.14 16.87 -2.90
C GLU A 82 -17.87 18.17 -2.68
N SER A 83 -17.97 18.59 -1.43
CA SER A 83 -18.56 19.85 -1.01
C SER A 83 -17.86 21.03 -1.70
N ASN A 84 -18.53 21.57 -2.71
CA ASN A 84 -18.15 22.81 -3.38
C ASN A 84 -18.41 24.00 -2.47
N THR A 85 -17.36 24.68 -2.08
CA THR A 85 -17.45 26.09 -1.72
C THR A 85 -17.11 26.92 -2.95
N SER A 86 -18.12 27.61 -3.45
CA SER A 86 -18.11 28.45 -4.63
C SER A 86 -17.15 29.64 -4.53
N SER A 87 -16.41 29.89 -5.57
CA SER A 87 -16.12 31.27 -5.99
C SER A 87 -15.99 31.36 -7.50
N SER A 88 -16.87 32.16 -8.03
CA SER A 88 -17.06 32.53 -9.43
C SER A 88 -15.83 33.27 -10.00
N ALA A 89 -15.41 32.92 -11.23
CA ALA A 89 -14.89 33.88 -12.20
C ALA A 89 -14.88 33.31 -13.63
N SER A 90 -15.77 33.87 -14.42
CA SER A 90 -15.68 34.23 -15.87
C SER A 90 -14.90 33.38 -16.87
N SER A 91 -15.69 32.84 -17.77
CA SER A 91 -15.52 32.61 -19.23
C SER A 91 -14.26 33.13 -19.91
N GLN A 92 -13.48 32.20 -20.46
CA GLN A 92 -12.87 32.43 -21.79
C GLN A 92 -12.75 31.07 -22.51
N ARG A 93 -13.63 30.88 -23.52
CA ARG A 93 -13.48 29.82 -24.51
C ARG A 93 -12.25 30.16 -25.33
N GLN A 94 -11.25 29.33 -25.27
CA GLN A 94 -10.24 29.20 -26.31
C GLN A 94 -10.24 27.75 -26.80
N GLN A 95 -10.60 27.68 -28.06
CA GLN A 95 -10.61 26.57 -28.97
C GLN A 95 -9.14 26.14 -29.16
N ASP A 96 -8.72 25.06 -28.52
CA ASP A 96 -7.43 24.45 -28.85
C ASP A 96 -7.64 23.12 -29.52
N GLN A 97 -7.28 23.16 -30.81
CA GLN A 97 -7.19 22.04 -31.72
C GLN A 97 -6.31 20.93 -31.12
N ALA A 98 -6.78 19.72 -31.34
CA ALA A 98 -6.08 18.48 -31.07
C ALA A 98 -4.63 18.48 -31.59
N SER A 99 -3.69 18.65 -30.68
CA SER A 99 -2.27 18.33 -30.88
C SER A 99 -1.95 17.19 -29.93
N GLY A 100 -1.86 15.97 -30.48
CA GLY A 100 -1.58 14.77 -29.73
C GLY A 100 -0.12 14.70 -29.22
N SER A 101 0.27 15.59 -28.34
CA SER A 101 1.39 15.36 -27.41
C SER A 101 0.77 14.86 -26.12
N THR A 102 1.20 13.72 -25.61
CA THR A 102 0.79 13.22 -24.29
C THR A 102 1.26 14.22 -23.23
N GLN A 103 0.42 15.21 -22.94
CA GLN A 103 0.73 16.17 -21.89
C GLN A 103 0.67 15.44 -20.56
N VAL A 104 1.80 15.40 -19.87
CA VAL A 104 1.87 14.86 -18.52
C VAL A 104 1.22 15.86 -17.57
N ASN A 105 0.07 15.49 -17.06
CA ASN A 105 -0.72 16.27 -16.11
C ASN A 105 -1.02 15.46 -14.84
N ASN A 106 -1.64 16.09 -13.87
CA ASN A 106 -1.96 15.45 -12.59
C ASN A 106 -3.02 14.32 -12.70
N ASN A 107 -3.65 14.15 -13.87
CA ASN A 107 -4.61 13.06 -14.08
C ASN A 107 -3.93 11.80 -14.64
N ASN A 108 -2.73 11.90 -15.18
CA ASN A 108 -2.04 10.77 -15.78
C ASN A 108 -0.68 10.43 -15.11
N LEU A 109 -0.20 11.28 -14.19
CA LEU A 109 0.99 11.01 -13.37
C LEU A 109 0.88 11.76 -12.05
N PHE A 110 0.70 11.04 -10.94
CA PHE A 110 0.58 11.59 -9.58
C PHE A 110 1.00 10.59 -8.50
N VAL A 111 1.25 11.11 -7.31
CA VAL A 111 1.51 10.28 -6.12
C VAL A 111 0.39 10.46 -5.11
N ARG A 112 -0.08 9.36 -4.55
CA ARG A 112 -1.06 9.37 -3.46
C ARG A 112 -0.36 9.13 -2.12
N THR A 113 -0.84 9.83 -1.10
CA THR A 113 -0.55 9.55 0.29
C THR A 113 -1.64 8.65 0.85
N ILE A 114 -1.31 7.40 1.13
CA ILE A 114 -2.25 6.39 1.61
C ILE A 114 -1.89 6.06 3.04
N VAL A 115 -2.86 6.17 3.94
CA VAL A 115 -2.72 5.79 5.34
C VAL A 115 -3.67 4.63 5.64
N SER A 116 -3.21 3.63 6.38
CA SER A 116 -4.04 2.47 6.73
C SER A 116 -5.17 2.82 7.70
N LYS A 117 -4.98 3.89 8.50
CA LYS A 117 -5.95 4.40 9.47
C LYS A 117 -5.82 5.92 9.56
N THR A 118 -6.94 6.64 9.61
CA THR A 118 -6.99 8.08 9.83
C THR A 118 -7.29 8.45 11.29
N HIS A 119 -7.87 7.50 12.05
CA HIS A 119 -8.18 7.62 13.48
C HIS A 119 -7.43 6.53 14.22
N VAL A 120 -6.60 6.91 15.15
CA VAL A 120 -5.74 6.02 15.95
C VAL A 120 -5.62 6.53 17.37
N HIS A 121 -5.14 5.69 18.28
CA HIS A 121 -4.75 6.12 19.62
C HIS A 121 -3.25 6.52 19.65
N GLU A 122 -2.85 7.22 20.71
CA GLU A 122 -1.44 7.44 21.01
C GLU A 122 -0.68 6.11 20.94
N GLN A 123 0.49 6.10 20.28
CA GLN A 123 1.36 4.95 20.10
C GLN A 123 0.75 3.79 19.28
N GLU A 124 -0.47 3.91 18.76
CA GLU A 124 -1.04 2.92 17.86
C GLU A 124 -0.35 2.98 16.49
N ALA A 125 0.11 1.81 16.02
CA ALA A 125 0.78 1.69 14.73
C ALA A 125 -0.19 1.89 13.57
N PHE A 126 0.22 2.67 12.57
CA PHE A 126 -0.44 2.69 11.27
C PHE A 126 0.59 2.78 10.14
N LEU A 127 0.22 2.26 8.97
CA LEU A 127 1.07 2.26 7.78
C LEU A 127 0.82 3.53 6.96
N LEU A 128 1.89 4.22 6.58
CA LEU A 128 1.90 5.26 5.56
C LEU A 128 2.57 4.72 4.31
N THR A 129 1.91 4.92 3.16
CA THR A 129 2.42 4.53 1.85
C THR A 129 2.35 5.72 0.88
N TYR A 130 3.44 6.06 0.22
CA TYR A 130 3.44 6.88 -0.98
C TYR A 130 3.44 5.97 -2.20
N LYS A 131 2.37 6.06 -3.00
CA LYS A 131 2.16 5.21 -4.17
C LYS A 131 2.02 6.07 -5.42
N LEU A 132 2.85 5.80 -6.42
CA LEU A 132 2.80 6.44 -7.73
C LEU A 132 1.69 5.83 -8.56
N TYR A 133 0.96 6.67 -9.28
CA TYR A 133 -0.06 6.30 -10.26
C TYR A 133 0.31 6.92 -11.60
N PHE A 134 0.36 6.12 -12.66
CA PHE A 134 0.63 6.62 -14.00
C PHE A 134 -0.17 5.84 -15.06
N ALA A 135 -0.66 6.57 -16.06
CA ALA A 135 -1.42 6.02 -17.17
C ALA A 135 -1.11 6.79 -18.45
N ASN A 136 -0.82 6.08 -19.55
CA ASN A 136 -0.41 6.66 -20.82
C ASN A 136 0.83 7.59 -20.70
N VAL A 137 1.71 7.27 -19.76
CA VAL A 137 2.99 7.95 -19.54
C VAL A 137 4.08 6.88 -19.43
N ASP A 138 5.15 7.04 -20.19
CA ASP A 138 6.31 6.17 -20.09
C ASP A 138 7.24 6.69 -18.99
N VAL A 139 7.15 6.11 -17.79
CA VAL A 139 8.03 6.39 -16.67
C VAL A 139 9.30 5.57 -16.82
N ALA A 140 10.36 6.20 -17.32
CA ALA A 140 11.63 5.54 -17.58
C ALA A 140 12.39 5.20 -16.29
N GLN A 141 12.34 6.10 -15.30
CA GLN A 141 13.08 5.95 -14.05
C GLN A 141 12.49 6.82 -12.94
N LEU A 142 12.55 6.36 -11.71
CA LEU A 142 12.38 7.18 -10.51
C LEU A 142 13.76 7.66 -10.07
N THR A 143 13.89 8.94 -9.78
CA THR A 143 15.16 9.49 -9.31
C THR A 143 15.31 9.32 -7.80
N ASN A 144 16.53 9.38 -7.30
CA ASN A 144 16.79 9.35 -5.85
C ASN A 144 16.52 10.71 -5.17
N ASN A 145 16.03 11.71 -5.93
CA ASN A 145 15.70 13.02 -5.41
C ASN A 145 14.34 13.03 -4.72
N THR A 146 14.23 12.33 -3.60
CA THR A 146 13.02 12.25 -2.78
C THR A 146 13.15 13.16 -1.58
N LYS A 147 12.17 14.04 -1.39
CA LYS A 147 12.05 14.89 -0.19
C LYS A 147 10.82 14.46 0.61
N LEU A 148 11.06 13.69 1.65
CA LEU A 148 10.02 13.29 2.59
C LEU A 148 9.76 14.40 3.61
N PRO A 149 8.53 14.51 4.18
CA PRO A 149 8.26 15.41 5.29
C PRO A 149 9.01 14.97 6.56
N GLU A 150 9.22 15.91 7.45
CA GLU A 150 9.64 15.61 8.82
C GLU A 150 8.45 15.02 9.59
N PHE A 151 8.35 13.80 9.82
CA PHE A 151 7.22 13.16 10.53
C PHE A 151 7.11 13.62 12.00
N THR A 152 7.02 14.94 12.21
CA THR A 152 6.94 15.56 13.54
C THR A 152 5.73 15.06 14.30
N GLY A 153 5.91 14.64 15.55
CA GLY A 153 4.86 14.04 16.37
C GLY A 153 4.68 12.53 16.17
N PHE A 154 5.51 11.92 15.32
CA PHE A 154 5.52 10.47 15.11
C PHE A 154 6.90 9.88 15.39
N LEU A 155 6.91 8.70 16.01
CA LEU A 155 8.04 7.80 15.89
C LEU A 155 7.86 7.01 14.59
N LYS A 156 8.91 6.88 13.79
CA LYS A 156 8.87 6.17 12.50
C LYS A 156 9.66 4.87 12.52
N GLN A 157 9.17 3.91 11.77
CA GLN A 157 9.87 2.67 11.45
C GLN A 157 9.81 2.49 9.94
N GLU A 158 10.91 2.73 9.26
CA GLU A 158 11.01 2.55 7.83
C GLU A 158 10.89 1.08 7.44
N LEU A 159 10.16 0.83 6.37
CA LEU A 159 10.06 -0.47 5.73
C LEU A 159 10.92 -0.44 4.46
N ASN A 160 11.82 -1.39 4.36
CA ASN A 160 12.67 -1.49 3.18
C ASN A 160 11.86 -2.05 2.00
N ILE A 161 11.85 -1.33 0.88
CA ILE A 161 11.27 -1.78 -0.39
C ILE A 161 12.43 -2.28 -1.24
N GLU A 162 12.64 -3.59 -1.26
CA GLU A 162 13.77 -4.19 -1.99
C GLU A 162 13.62 -4.05 -3.51
N ASN A 163 12.40 -4.16 -4.02
CA ASN A 163 12.10 -4.05 -5.45
C ASN A 163 10.82 -3.26 -5.68
N ILE A 164 10.88 -2.23 -6.50
CA ILE A 164 9.71 -1.50 -6.95
C ILE A 164 9.04 -2.33 -8.05
N GLN A 165 7.90 -2.92 -7.74
CA GLN A 165 7.06 -3.63 -8.70
C GLN A 165 5.90 -2.74 -9.14
N THR A 166 5.54 -2.84 -10.41
CA THR A 166 4.35 -2.16 -10.93
C THR A 166 3.16 -3.09 -10.92
N GLU A 167 2.03 -2.57 -10.44
CA GLU A 167 0.75 -3.27 -10.40
C GLU A 167 -0.30 -2.44 -11.17
N LEU A 168 -1.32 -3.11 -11.71
CA LEU A 168 -2.45 -2.43 -12.30
C LEU A 168 -3.53 -2.21 -11.26
N GLU A 169 -3.98 -0.96 -11.10
CA GLU A 169 -5.00 -0.58 -10.12
C GLU A 169 -6.05 0.31 -10.79
N HIS A 170 -7.32 0.06 -10.49
CA HIS A 170 -8.42 0.90 -10.91
C HIS A 170 -8.66 1.99 -9.87
N TYR A 171 -8.59 3.26 -10.29
CA TYR A 171 -8.79 4.41 -9.41
C TYR A 171 -9.54 5.52 -10.15
N ASN A 172 -10.62 6.03 -9.53
CA ASN A 172 -11.48 7.10 -10.09
C ASN A 172 -11.90 6.85 -11.54
N GLY A 173 -12.45 5.66 -11.82
CA GLY A 173 -12.97 5.33 -13.15
C GLY A 173 -11.91 5.04 -14.21
N ARG A 174 -10.62 4.94 -13.85
CA ARG A 174 -9.52 4.74 -14.79
C ARG A 174 -8.49 3.73 -14.26
N ASN A 175 -7.89 3.00 -15.19
CA ASN A 175 -6.79 2.07 -14.87
C ASN A 175 -5.45 2.80 -14.89
N TYR A 176 -4.66 2.56 -13.84
CA TYR A 176 -3.30 3.07 -13.67
C TYR A 176 -2.34 1.94 -13.44
N GLN A 177 -1.15 2.06 -13.96
CA GLN A 177 -0.02 1.36 -13.40
C GLN A 177 0.38 2.07 -12.13
N THR A 178 0.69 1.32 -11.08
CA THR A 178 1.04 1.87 -9.78
C THR A 178 2.34 1.27 -9.27
N ALA A 179 3.08 2.04 -8.49
CA ALA A 179 4.30 1.58 -7.86
C ALA A 179 4.41 2.17 -6.44
N VAL A 180 4.78 1.35 -5.48
CA VAL A 180 5.04 1.82 -4.11
C VAL A 180 6.42 2.48 -4.08
N LEU A 181 6.46 3.77 -3.73
CA LEU A 181 7.69 4.56 -3.67
C LEU A 181 8.35 4.55 -2.30
N TYR A 182 7.52 4.56 -1.26
CA TYR A 182 7.98 4.62 0.14
C TYR A 182 6.91 4.07 1.06
N GLN A 183 7.33 3.34 2.08
CA GLN A 183 6.47 2.86 3.16
C GLN A 183 7.14 3.04 4.52
N THR A 184 6.35 3.42 5.50
CA THR A 184 6.80 3.51 6.89
C THR A 184 5.66 3.24 7.84
N ILE A 185 5.97 2.62 8.97
CA ILE A 185 5.04 2.52 10.10
C ILE A 185 5.26 3.76 10.97
N LEU A 186 4.17 4.43 11.31
CA LEU A 186 4.17 5.61 12.16
C LEU A 186 3.43 5.32 13.48
N TYR A 187 3.97 5.85 14.57
CA TYR A 187 3.42 5.74 15.92
C TYR A 187 3.27 7.16 16.46
N PRO A 188 2.01 7.69 16.57
CA PRO A 188 1.80 9.04 17.10
C PRO A 188 2.21 9.13 18.56
N GLN A 189 2.85 10.23 18.94
CA GLN A 189 3.44 10.42 20.26
C GLN A 189 2.56 11.25 21.21
N HIS A 190 1.52 11.89 20.71
CA HIS A 190 0.58 12.70 21.49
C HIS A 190 -0.80 12.70 20.83
N ALA A 191 -1.84 12.97 21.61
CA ALA A 191 -3.20 13.14 21.12
C ALA A 191 -3.37 14.46 20.37
N GLY A 192 -4.42 14.54 19.55
CA GLY A 192 -4.79 15.68 18.72
C GLY A 192 -4.61 15.40 17.22
N ASP A 193 -4.83 16.43 16.42
CA ASP A 193 -4.67 16.33 14.96
C ASP A 193 -3.20 16.52 14.59
N ILE A 194 -2.56 15.46 14.12
CA ILE A 194 -1.18 15.52 13.66
C ILE A 194 -1.17 15.50 12.12
N LYS A 195 -0.50 16.48 11.54
CA LYS A 195 -0.42 16.67 10.09
C LYS A 195 0.88 16.10 9.54
N ILE A 196 0.76 15.24 8.53
CA ILE A 196 1.87 14.79 7.71
C ILE A 196 1.98 15.74 6.52
N GLY A 197 3.13 16.41 6.37
CA GLY A 197 3.38 17.35 5.29
C GLY A 197 3.40 16.68 3.90
N PRO A 198 3.47 17.49 2.83
CA PRO A 198 3.61 16.94 1.48
C PRO A 198 4.99 16.29 1.31
N ALA A 199 5.05 15.25 0.47
CA ALA A 199 6.30 14.66 0.03
C ALA A 199 6.54 15.00 -1.44
N ASN A 200 7.81 15.20 -1.84
CA ASN A 200 8.16 15.45 -3.22
C ASN A 200 9.00 14.30 -3.78
N PHE A 201 8.60 13.84 -4.94
CA PHE A 201 9.24 12.80 -5.71
C PHE A 201 9.61 13.34 -7.07
N GLU A 202 10.53 12.68 -7.74
CA GLU A 202 10.96 13.08 -9.07
C GLU A 202 11.07 11.84 -9.97
N ALA A 203 10.49 11.90 -11.15
CA ALA A 203 10.51 10.84 -12.13
C ALA A 203 11.07 11.36 -13.47
N ILE A 204 11.81 10.52 -14.17
CA ILE A 204 12.21 10.72 -15.56
C ILE A 204 11.15 10.03 -16.44
N ILE A 205 10.50 10.81 -17.27
CA ILE A 205 9.50 10.36 -18.21
C ILE A 205 10.01 10.49 -19.65
N ARG A 206 9.69 9.52 -20.49
CA ARG A 206 9.94 9.61 -21.93
C ARG A 206 8.77 10.27 -22.62
N VAL A 207 9.05 11.35 -23.31
CA VAL A 207 8.08 12.01 -24.18
C VAL A 207 8.51 11.91 -25.63
N GLN A 208 7.59 11.58 -26.50
CA GLN A 208 7.83 11.56 -27.93
C GLN A 208 7.93 12.98 -28.44
N THR A 209 9.08 13.34 -28.99
CA THR A 209 9.27 14.63 -29.65
C THR A 209 8.74 14.54 -31.07
N ARG A 210 7.74 15.36 -31.40
CA ARG A 210 7.34 15.58 -32.79
C ARG A 210 8.35 16.51 -33.45
N GLN A 211 9.26 15.98 -34.26
CA GLN A 211 9.88 16.79 -35.26
C GLN A 211 8.84 17.07 -36.34
N GLN A 212 8.78 18.30 -36.86
CA GLN A 212 7.92 18.63 -38.02
C GLN A 212 8.35 17.71 -39.17
N VAL A 213 7.48 16.77 -39.49
CA VAL A 213 7.69 15.80 -40.57
C VAL A 213 7.79 16.56 -41.89
N ARG A 214 9.00 16.56 -42.45
CA ARG A 214 9.25 17.06 -43.81
C ARG A 214 9.26 15.96 -44.87
N SER A 215 9.20 14.70 -44.47
CA SER A 215 9.22 13.53 -45.35
C SER A 215 8.45 12.35 -44.74
N ILE A 216 7.80 11.55 -45.58
CA ILE A 216 7.10 10.31 -45.23
C ILE A 216 8.05 9.22 -44.63
N PHE A 217 9.36 9.43 -44.71
CA PHE A 217 10.37 8.55 -44.11
C PHE A 217 10.77 8.96 -42.69
N ASP A 218 10.43 10.17 -42.23
CA ASP A 218 10.78 10.66 -40.89
C ASP A 218 9.92 10.05 -39.77
N ASP A 219 8.76 9.48 -40.11
CA ASP A 219 7.85 8.81 -39.20
C ASP A 219 8.43 7.49 -38.62
N PHE A 220 9.47 6.97 -39.28
CA PHE A 220 10.20 5.77 -38.82
C PHE A 220 11.22 6.02 -37.70
N PHE A 221 11.57 7.29 -37.45
CA PHE A 221 12.55 7.69 -36.41
C PHE A 221 11.86 8.56 -35.35
N ALA A 222 10.92 7.97 -34.59
CA ALA A 222 10.36 8.64 -33.43
C ALA A 222 11.49 8.95 -32.42
N SER A 223 11.83 10.24 -32.29
CA SER A 223 12.78 10.69 -31.27
C SER A 223 12.09 10.83 -29.94
N TYR A 224 12.64 10.18 -28.91
CA TYR A 224 12.19 10.31 -27.53
C TYR A 224 13.14 11.22 -26.76
N THR A 225 12.58 12.09 -25.94
CA THR A 225 13.33 12.94 -25.02
C THR A 225 12.95 12.59 -23.59
N ASN A 226 13.96 12.51 -22.72
CA ASN A 226 13.75 12.33 -21.29
C ASN A 226 13.49 13.69 -20.64
N VAL A 227 12.37 13.79 -19.93
CA VAL A 227 11.98 14.99 -19.17
C VAL A 227 11.85 14.63 -17.71
N THR A 228 12.50 15.41 -16.86
CA THR A 228 12.37 15.27 -15.41
C THR A 228 11.08 15.94 -14.93
N LYS A 229 10.25 15.20 -14.19
CA LYS A 229 8.98 15.67 -13.64
C LYS A 229 8.97 15.56 -12.14
N ALA A 230 8.79 16.69 -11.45
CA ALA A 230 8.52 16.73 -10.02
C ALA A 230 7.05 16.39 -9.75
N ILE A 231 6.80 15.56 -8.75
CA ILE A 231 5.49 15.07 -8.36
C ILE A 231 5.35 15.25 -6.85
N THR A 232 4.30 15.96 -6.42
CA THR A 232 4.04 16.20 -5.00
C THR A 232 2.92 15.29 -4.51
N ALA A 233 3.20 14.48 -3.48
CA ALA A 233 2.20 13.74 -2.75
C ALA A 233 1.46 14.68 -1.78
N PRO A 234 0.12 14.61 -1.70
CA PRO A 234 -0.66 15.48 -0.84
C PRO A 234 -0.39 15.22 0.65
N ARG A 235 -0.67 16.23 1.48
CA ARG A 235 -0.65 16.12 2.94
C ARG A 235 -1.71 15.15 3.44
N ALA A 236 -1.50 14.59 4.64
CA ALA A 236 -2.50 13.81 5.36
C ALA A 236 -2.67 14.33 6.78
N THR A 237 -3.86 14.15 7.37
CA THR A 237 -4.14 14.46 8.77
C THR A 237 -4.52 13.16 9.48
N ILE A 238 -3.94 12.93 10.64
CA ILE A 238 -4.21 11.78 11.50
C ILE A 238 -4.84 12.30 12.79
N HIS A 239 -6.03 11.79 13.10
CA HIS A 239 -6.77 12.10 14.32
C HIS A 239 -6.34 11.14 15.41
N VAL A 240 -5.63 11.63 16.41
CA VAL A 240 -5.06 10.81 17.48
C VAL A 240 -5.85 11.02 18.77
N SER A 241 -6.43 9.96 19.26
CA SER A 241 -7.10 9.94 20.57
C SER A 241 -6.09 9.59 21.66
N SER A 242 -6.26 10.19 22.85
CA SER A 242 -5.49 9.78 24.03
C SER A 242 -5.78 8.32 24.39
N LEU A 243 -4.81 7.68 25.05
CA LEU A 243 -5.05 6.36 25.63
C LEU A 243 -6.17 6.44 26.69
N PRO A 244 -6.95 5.36 26.88
CA PRO A 244 -7.97 5.28 27.92
C PRO A 244 -7.42 5.66 29.30
N SER A 245 -8.22 6.39 30.09
CA SER A 245 -7.88 6.71 31.46
C SER A 245 -7.83 5.44 32.33
N GLY A 246 -7.05 5.47 33.42
CA GLY A 246 -6.99 4.34 34.37
C GLY A 246 -6.04 3.21 33.95
N LYS A 247 -5.00 3.51 33.15
CA LYS A 247 -3.95 2.53 32.86
C LYS A 247 -3.35 1.97 34.16
N PRO A 248 -3.17 0.65 34.28
CA PRO A 248 -2.57 0.04 35.47
C PRO A 248 -1.11 0.47 35.64
N ALA A 249 -0.59 0.43 36.87
CA ALA A 249 0.81 0.74 37.16
C ALA A 249 1.78 -0.18 36.40
N THR A 250 1.35 -1.38 36.10
CA THR A 250 2.09 -2.41 35.32
C THR A 250 2.00 -2.22 33.80
N PHE A 251 1.38 -1.15 33.33
CA PHE A 251 1.26 -0.91 31.88
C PHE A 251 2.63 -0.78 31.22
N SER A 252 2.97 -1.71 30.34
CA SER A 252 4.28 -1.81 29.66
C SER A 252 4.34 -1.03 28.34
N GLY A 253 3.33 -0.23 28.02
CA GLY A 253 3.29 0.61 26.81
C GLY A 253 2.72 -0.09 25.55
N GLY A 254 2.17 -1.29 25.68
CA GLY A 254 1.56 -2.02 24.56
C GLY A 254 0.26 -1.37 24.08
N VAL A 255 0.21 -0.98 22.81
CA VAL A 255 -0.99 -0.52 22.12
C VAL A 255 -1.20 -1.36 20.86
N GLY A 256 -2.24 -2.18 20.88
CA GLY A 256 -2.50 -3.18 19.84
C GLY A 256 -3.15 -4.44 20.39
N THR A 257 -3.08 -5.50 19.62
CA THR A 257 -3.55 -6.83 20.03
C THR A 257 -2.35 -7.75 20.22
N PHE A 258 -2.14 -8.22 21.43
CA PHE A 258 -1.01 -9.06 21.78
C PHE A 258 -1.46 -10.36 22.44
N ASN A 259 -0.72 -11.44 22.15
CA ASN A 259 -0.80 -12.71 22.85
C ASN A 259 0.50 -12.94 23.60
N LEU A 260 0.39 -13.39 24.83
CA LEU A 260 1.51 -13.81 25.66
C LEU A 260 1.43 -15.32 25.89
N THR A 261 2.48 -16.04 25.48
CA THR A 261 2.58 -17.49 25.64
C THR A 261 3.79 -17.81 26.52
N PRO A 262 3.57 -18.14 27.81
CA PRO A 262 4.65 -18.58 28.66
C PRO A 262 5.00 -20.04 28.39
N SER A 263 6.27 -20.38 28.53
CA SER A 263 6.76 -21.75 28.51
C SER A 263 7.87 -21.92 29.54
N ILE A 264 8.03 -23.12 30.07
CA ILE A 264 9.04 -23.48 31.08
C ILE A 264 9.82 -24.70 30.60
N SER A 265 11.11 -24.71 30.83
CA SER A 265 11.99 -25.81 30.38
C SER A 265 11.69 -27.14 31.07
N GLN A 266 11.30 -27.10 32.34
CA GLN A 266 10.99 -28.28 33.16
C GLN A 266 10.07 -27.89 34.32
N THR A 267 9.16 -28.77 34.69
CA THR A 267 8.22 -28.59 35.81
C THR A 267 8.72 -29.25 37.10
N GLU A 268 9.71 -30.11 37.00
CA GLU A 268 10.36 -30.80 38.10
C GLU A 268 11.88 -30.66 37.96
N GLY A 269 12.59 -30.43 39.03
CA GLY A 269 14.04 -30.25 39.03
C GLY A 269 14.64 -30.48 40.44
N LEU A 270 15.96 -30.62 40.46
CA LEU A 270 16.69 -30.74 41.71
C LEU A 270 17.00 -29.35 42.30
N ALA A 271 17.24 -29.28 43.61
CA ALA A 271 17.69 -28.04 44.24
C ALA A 271 18.98 -27.54 43.57
N ASN A 272 19.05 -26.23 43.27
CA ASN A 272 20.13 -25.57 42.54
C ASN A 272 20.21 -25.88 41.04
N GLU A 273 19.20 -26.52 40.44
CA GLU A 273 19.10 -26.69 39.02
C GLU A 273 18.47 -25.47 38.37
N ALA A 274 19.01 -25.05 37.21
CA ALA A 274 18.51 -23.88 36.50
C ALA A 274 17.23 -24.22 35.73
N ILE A 275 16.20 -23.41 35.91
CA ILE A 275 14.94 -23.47 35.17
C ILE A 275 14.85 -22.25 34.23
N THR A 276 14.56 -22.50 32.96
CA THR A 276 14.37 -21.44 31.99
C THR A 276 12.88 -21.17 31.79
N ILE A 277 12.46 -19.93 32.00
CA ILE A 277 11.12 -19.45 31.67
C ILE A 277 11.24 -18.61 30.41
N ARG A 278 10.44 -18.93 29.43
CA ARG A 278 10.35 -18.20 28.15
C ARG A 278 8.98 -17.59 28.03
N LEU A 279 8.95 -16.29 27.70
CA LEU A 279 7.73 -15.52 27.43
C LEU A 279 7.74 -15.09 25.96
N ASP A 280 6.89 -15.70 25.15
CA ASP A 280 6.73 -15.33 23.76
C ASP A 280 5.57 -14.34 23.62
N ILE A 281 5.87 -13.12 23.13
CA ILE A 281 4.87 -12.09 22.83
C ILE A 281 4.69 -12.03 21.31
N SER A 282 3.47 -12.23 20.85
CA SER A 282 3.09 -12.14 19.44
C SER A 282 1.88 -11.24 19.28
N GLY A 283 1.70 -10.66 18.08
CA GLY A 283 0.54 -9.82 17.82
C GLY A 283 0.80 -8.71 16.82
N SER A 284 -0.13 -7.76 16.74
CA SER A 284 -0.05 -6.57 15.91
C SER A 284 -0.19 -5.31 16.75
N GLY A 285 0.70 -4.33 16.54
CA GLY A 285 0.71 -3.08 17.30
C GLY A 285 2.12 -2.52 17.45
N ASN A 286 2.34 -1.77 18.52
CA ASN A 286 3.61 -1.09 18.78
C ASN A 286 4.68 -1.97 19.46
N MET A 287 4.90 -3.18 18.96
CA MET A 287 5.86 -4.15 19.51
C MET A 287 7.22 -3.52 19.89
N LYS A 288 7.73 -2.59 19.08
CA LYS A 288 9.02 -1.92 19.34
C LYS A 288 9.00 -1.00 20.56
N LEU A 289 7.84 -0.58 21.01
CA LEU A 289 7.68 0.32 22.14
C LEU A 289 7.35 -0.43 23.44
N LEU A 290 7.17 -1.75 23.37
CA LEU A 290 6.94 -2.58 24.55
C LEU A 290 8.17 -2.54 25.45
N LYS A 291 7.94 -2.27 26.72
CA LYS A 291 8.94 -2.45 27.77
C LYS A 291 8.91 -3.92 28.23
N THR A 292 10.06 -4.43 28.63
CA THR A 292 10.11 -5.76 29.27
C THR A 292 9.14 -5.78 30.46
N PRO A 293 8.21 -6.73 30.53
CA PRO A 293 7.30 -6.84 31.65
C PRO A 293 8.08 -7.07 32.95
N ALA A 294 7.64 -6.39 34.02
CA ALA A 294 8.16 -6.68 35.34
C ALA A 294 7.68 -8.07 35.79
N ILE A 295 8.57 -8.87 36.29
CA ILE A 295 8.27 -10.21 36.81
C ILE A 295 8.59 -10.19 38.31
N ASP A 296 7.58 -10.48 39.14
CA ASP A 296 7.75 -10.68 40.55
C ASP A 296 8.18 -12.15 40.74
N TRP A 297 9.43 -12.34 41.16
CA TRP A 297 9.96 -13.66 41.42
C TRP A 297 9.58 -14.08 42.85
N PRO A 298 9.17 -15.35 43.05
CA PRO A 298 8.99 -15.88 44.39
C PRO A 298 10.33 -15.87 45.17
N GLU A 299 10.27 -15.58 46.47
CA GLU A 299 11.42 -15.63 47.37
C GLU A 299 11.92 -17.09 47.58
#